data_6a52c6998bc9f77ce696159d305e24ec
#
_entry.id   6a52c6998bc9f77ce696159d305e24ec
#
_cell.length_a   1.000
_cell.length_b   1.000
_cell.length_c   1.000
_cell.angle_alpha   90.00
_cell.angle_beta   90.00
_cell.angle_gamma   90.00
#
_symmetry.space_group_name_H-M   'P 1'
#
loop_
_entity.id
_entity.type
_entity.pdbx_description
1 polymer ?
#
loop_
_entity_poly.entity_id
_entity_poly.type
_entity_poly.pdbx_seq_one_letter_code
_entity_poly.pdbx_strand_id
1 'polypeptide(L)'
;TLLEVFDLTNLQLGIAFSVYGVVAMLAYFPGGPLADRCSARKLMALALAATSVGGVALAMMPSLAALKVLYGFWGVTTILLFWAPLIRATRAWGGAKLPGRAFGILDGGRGLVAAAIGTGAVALFSFFMPDQIQAATPDQRADAFRQVIFLFSGITFAAAIFVWFALPRSTESSNDSLNKYEPGGVGRVLRMPTVWLQAIVVVCAYVGYKGLDDVSLYAHEVLEFDEVQAASVGTLSMWVRPFAAIAAGLLADRFGVARMTMLSLLVFGIGSAVVAVGVFRPGMTVFFFATLIATSAAVFALRGLYYAMMESGRVPFGDTGSAVGIVSVVGYTPDVFMGPLMGILLDRWPGELGHQYVFAVLAFCAMVGLAASIQFWRIVRRPD
;
A
#
# COMPACT_ATOMS: atom_id res chain seq x y z
N THR A 1 -9.69 3.77 17.83
CA THR A 1 -8.43 4.42 18.29
C THR A 1 -8.13 5.75 17.58
N LEU A 2 -7.70 5.79 16.31
CA LEU A 2 -7.41 7.07 15.64
C LEU A 2 -8.69 7.91 15.49
N LEU A 3 -9.82 7.30 15.15
CA LEU A 3 -11.12 7.96 15.07
C LEU A 3 -11.52 8.56 16.43
N GLU A 4 -11.38 7.81 17.50
CA GLU A 4 -11.71 8.23 18.87
C GLU A 4 -10.76 9.31 19.39
N VAL A 5 -9.43 9.15 19.18
CA VAL A 5 -8.43 10.11 19.69
C VAL A 5 -8.56 11.48 19.01
N PHE A 6 -8.97 11.53 17.72
CA PHE A 6 -9.15 12.78 16.98
C PHE A 6 -10.60 13.23 16.87
N ASP A 7 -11.55 12.50 17.47
CA ASP A 7 -13.00 12.74 17.35
C ASP A 7 -13.44 12.90 15.89
N LEU A 8 -13.10 11.91 15.05
CA LEU A 8 -13.35 11.92 13.63
C LEU A 8 -14.38 10.88 13.22
N THR A 9 -15.17 11.20 12.21
CA THR A 9 -15.95 10.20 11.49
C THR A 9 -15.05 9.44 10.48
N ASN A 10 -15.50 8.25 10.07
CA ASN A 10 -14.81 7.47 9.02
C ASN A 10 -14.65 8.27 7.72
N LEU A 11 -15.69 9.02 7.35
CA LEU A 11 -15.65 9.89 6.17
C LEU A 11 -14.59 10.99 6.30
N GLN A 12 -14.49 11.63 7.46
CA GLN A 12 -13.50 12.70 7.70
C GLN A 12 -12.06 12.17 7.58
N LEU A 13 -11.80 11.00 8.14
CA LEU A 13 -10.51 10.33 8.00
C LEU A 13 -10.24 9.90 6.55
N GLY A 14 -11.26 9.34 5.87
CA GLY A 14 -11.19 8.98 4.46
C GLY A 14 -10.87 10.16 3.55
N ILE A 15 -11.43 11.35 3.83
CA ILE A 15 -11.10 12.59 3.12
C ILE A 15 -9.64 12.99 3.35
N ALA A 16 -9.10 12.85 4.57
CA ALA A 16 -7.69 13.14 4.83
C ALA A 16 -6.77 12.20 4.01
N PHE A 17 -7.08 10.90 3.93
CA PHE A 17 -6.39 9.96 3.04
C PHE A 17 -6.50 10.34 1.56
N SER A 18 -7.68 10.82 1.13
CA SER A 18 -7.89 11.29 -0.23
C SER A 18 -7.00 12.50 -0.58
N VAL A 19 -6.82 13.44 0.34
CA VAL A 19 -5.90 14.58 0.16
C VAL A 19 -4.46 14.07 -0.07
N TYR A 20 -4.01 13.09 0.74
CA TYR A 20 -2.73 12.43 0.50
C TYR A 20 -2.66 11.84 -0.91
N GLY A 21 -3.67 11.05 -1.31
CA GLY A 21 -3.74 10.39 -2.61
C GLY A 21 -3.67 11.35 -3.80
N VAL A 22 -4.43 12.46 -3.74
CA VAL A 22 -4.42 13.50 -4.78
C VAL A 22 -3.05 14.15 -4.90
N VAL A 23 -2.47 14.57 -3.76
CA VAL A 23 -1.15 15.20 -3.75
C VAL A 23 -0.07 14.21 -4.21
N ALA A 24 -0.13 12.96 -3.76
CA ALA A 24 0.77 11.90 -4.20
C ALA A 24 0.69 11.68 -5.71
N MET A 25 -0.53 11.64 -6.26
CA MET A 25 -0.76 11.44 -7.70
C MET A 25 -0.15 12.60 -8.51
N LEU A 26 -0.35 13.83 -8.09
CA LEU A 26 0.28 15.00 -8.70
C LEU A 26 1.80 14.99 -8.56
N ALA A 27 2.31 14.49 -7.45
CA ALA A 27 3.74 14.43 -7.13
C ALA A 27 4.53 13.42 -7.99
N TYR A 28 3.87 12.37 -8.54
CA TYR A 28 4.53 11.42 -9.43
C TYR A 28 5.07 12.08 -10.72
N PHE A 29 4.38 13.09 -11.26
CA PHE A 29 4.80 13.75 -12.50
C PHE A 29 6.14 14.48 -12.36
N PRO A 30 6.38 15.38 -11.38
CA PRO A 30 7.65 16.05 -11.20
C PRO A 30 8.70 15.20 -10.49
N GLY A 31 8.31 14.10 -9.81
CA GLY A 31 9.21 13.26 -9.01
C GLY A 31 10.31 12.59 -9.82
N GLY A 32 10.00 12.12 -11.04
CA GLY A 32 10.99 11.53 -11.96
C GLY A 32 12.09 12.52 -12.35
N PRO A 33 11.75 13.65 -13.00
CA PRO A 33 12.73 14.70 -13.34
C PRO A 33 13.51 15.23 -12.14
N LEU A 34 12.90 15.33 -10.97
CA LEU A 34 13.60 15.75 -9.75
C LEU A 34 14.65 14.72 -9.31
N ALA A 35 14.30 13.44 -9.35
CA ALA A 35 15.20 12.33 -9.03
C ALA A 35 16.37 12.23 -10.02
N ASP A 36 16.18 12.64 -11.28
CA ASP A 36 17.23 12.64 -12.29
C ASP A 36 18.25 13.77 -12.08
N ARG A 37 17.82 14.90 -11.53
CA ARG A 37 18.67 16.08 -11.34
C ARG A 37 19.35 16.13 -9.96
N CYS A 38 18.80 15.47 -8.98
CA CYS A 38 19.26 15.53 -7.59
C CYS A 38 19.78 14.17 -7.11
N SER A 39 20.73 14.20 -6.18
CA SER A 39 21.24 12.99 -5.55
C SER A 39 20.13 12.27 -4.77
N ALA A 40 19.94 10.96 -5.03
CA ALA A 40 18.98 10.13 -4.33
C ALA A 40 19.18 10.18 -2.81
N ARG A 41 20.44 10.21 -2.34
CA ARG A 41 20.78 10.35 -0.92
C ARG A 41 20.19 11.60 -0.30
N LYS A 42 20.35 12.77 -0.96
CA LYS A 42 19.85 14.05 -0.42
C LYS A 42 18.33 14.09 -0.39
N LEU A 43 17.68 13.66 -1.49
CA LEU A 43 16.23 13.65 -1.59
C LEU A 43 15.59 12.69 -0.59
N MET A 44 16.09 11.46 -0.47
CA MET A 44 15.55 10.48 0.44
C MET A 44 15.76 10.87 1.91
N ALA A 45 16.94 11.37 2.28
CA ALA A 45 17.21 11.83 3.64
C ALA A 45 16.32 13.04 4.02
N LEU A 46 16.17 14.02 3.12
CA LEU A 46 15.28 15.16 3.31
C LEU A 46 13.81 14.70 3.44
N ALA A 47 13.39 13.78 2.59
CA ALA A 47 12.04 13.22 2.61
C ALA A 47 11.71 12.58 3.97
N LEU A 48 12.60 11.72 4.46
CA LEU A 48 12.41 11.03 5.75
C LEU A 48 12.45 12.01 6.92
N ALA A 49 13.38 12.97 6.94
CA ALA A 49 13.45 14.00 7.97
C ALA A 49 12.17 14.86 7.99
N ALA A 50 11.71 15.32 6.82
CA ALA A 50 10.46 16.08 6.71
C ALA A 50 9.23 15.25 7.12
N THR A 51 9.17 13.97 6.73
CA THR A 51 8.09 13.07 7.14
C THR A 51 8.06 12.90 8.67
N SER A 52 9.21 12.79 9.31
CA SER A 52 9.34 12.71 10.78
C SER A 52 8.83 13.99 11.46
N VAL A 53 9.15 15.17 10.94
CA VAL A 53 8.61 16.46 11.45
C VAL A 53 7.08 16.45 11.35
N GLY A 54 6.52 15.96 10.26
CA GLY A 54 5.07 15.76 10.12
C GLY A 54 4.50 14.84 11.21
N GLY A 55 5.23 13.79 11.60
CA GLY A 55 4.84 12.93 12.71
C GLY A 55 4.78 13.67 14.05
N VAL A 56 5.77 14.53 14.33
CA VAL A 56 5.74 15.38 15.53
C VAL A 56 4.53 16.32 15.51
N ALA A 57 4.20 16.91 14.34
CA ALA A 57 2.99 17.73 14.20
C ALA A 57 1.70 16.93 14.44
N LEU A 58 1.65 15.66 14.03
CA LEU A 58 0.52 14.77 14.35
C LEU A 58 0.37 14.54 15.86
N ALA A 59 1.49 14.36 16.56
CA ALA A 59 1.49 14.17 18.04
C ALA A 59 0.92 15.37 18.80
N MET A 60 0.85 16.55 18.17
CA MET A 60 0.20 17.74 18.75
C MET A 60 -1.33 17.71 18.65
N MET A 61 -1.91 16.60 18.18
CA MET A 61 -3.37 16.39 18.01
C MET A 61 -4.02 17.52 17.21
N PRO A 62 -3.62 17.72 15.94
CA PRO A 62 -4.10 18.83 15.12
C PRO A 62 -5.60 18.71 14.81
N SER A 63 -6.24 19.85 14.51
CA SER A 63 -7.62 19.89 14.01
C SER A 63 -7.76 19.14 12.68
N LEU A 64 -8.98 18.77 12.30
CA LEU A 64 -9.26 18.10 11.01
C LEU A 64 -8.70 18.86 9.80
N ALA A 65 -8.76 20.20 9.81
CA ALA A 65 -8.19 21.00 8.72
C ALA A 65 -6.67 20.88 8.65
N ALA A 66 -5.99 20.97 9.80
CA ALA A 66 -4.53 20.80 9.87
C ALA A 66 -4.12 19.33 9.57
N LEU A 67 -4.94 18.35 9.94
CA LEU A 67 -4.72 16.94 9.61
C LEU A 67 -4.75 16.73 8.07
N LYS A 68 -5.70 17.31 7.37
CA LYS A 68 -5.76 17.27 5.89
C LYS A 68 -4.52 17.88 5.25
N VAL A 69 -4.05 19.02 5.75
CA VAL A 69 -2.81 19.67 5.28
C VAL A 69 -1.59 18.75 5.54
N LEU A 70 -1.54 18.11 6.70
CA LEU A 70 -0.48 17.19 7.09
C LEU A 70 -0.45 15.94 6.18
N TYR A 71 -1.60 15.38 5.83
CA TYR A 71 -1.68 14.28 4.87
C TYR A 71 -1.23 14.71 3.47
N GLY A 72 -1.59 15.93 3.03
CA GLY A 72 -1.06 16.50 1.79
C GLY A 72 0.46 16.68 1.83
N PHE A 73 1.00 17.18 2.94
CA PHE A 73 2.44 17.30 3.16
C PHE A 73 3.15 15.93 3.06
N TRP A 74 2.59 14.88 3.64
CA TRP A 74 3.12 13.52 3.49
C TRP A 74 3.02 13.00 2.06
N GLY A 75 2.01 13.38 1.29
CA GLY A 75 1.95 13.08 -0.15
C GLY A 75 3.16 13.63 -0.89
N VAL A 76 3.60 14.86 -0.56
CA VAL A 76 4.82 15.45 -1.13
C VAL A 76 6.07 14.73 -0.63
N THR A 77 6.24 14.56 0.67
CA THR A 77 7.48 14.00 1.23
C THR A 77 7.70 12.55 0.81
N THR A 78 6.66 11.73 0.80
CA THR A 78 6.78 10.29 0.51
C THR A 78 6.80 9.96 -0.98
N ILE A 79 6.19 10.79 -1.82
CA ILE A 79 6.11 10.50 -3.26
C ILE A 79 7.07 11.37 -4.06
N LEU A 80 6.97 12.71 -3.98
CA LEU A 80 7.84 13.60 -4.74
C LEU A 80 9.32 13.41 -4.38
N LEU A 81 9.62 13.39 -3.08
CA LEU A 81 11.00 13.41 -2.60
C LEU A 81 11.58 12.01 -2.35
N PHE A 82 10.74 11.00 -2.11
CA PHE A 82 11.24 9.69 -1.69
C PHE A 82 11.09 8.60 -2.76
N TRP A 83 9.92 8.49 -3.41
CA TRP A 83 9.59 7.32 -4.24
C TRP A 83 10.51 7.17 -5.46
N ALA A 84 10.61 8.19 -6.32
CA ALA A 84 11.45 8.10 -7.53
C ALA A 84 12.93 7.94 -7.20
N PRO A 85 13.52 8.68 -6.24
CA PRO A 85 14.88 8.45 -5.77
C PRO A 85 15.14 7.05 -5.21
N LEU A 86 14.17 6.46 -4.47
CA LEU A 86 14.26 5.10 -3.94
C LEU A 86 14.37 4.07 -5.08
N ILE A 87 13.49 4.18 -6.08
CA ILE A 87 13.49 3.28 -7.25
C ILE A 87 14.82 3.41 -8.02
N ARG A 88 15.31 4.64 -8.23
CA ARG A 88 16.58 4.88 -8.88
C ARG A 88 17.75 4.28 -8.11
N ALA A 89 17.82 4.49 -6.80
CA ALA A 89 18.87 3.92 -5.94
C ALA A 89 18.82 2.38 -5.95
N THR A 90 17.64 1.79 -5.91
CA THR A 90 17.46 0.33 -5.98
C THR A 90 17.91 -0.25 -7.32
N ARG A 91 17.58 0.41 -8.44
CA ARG A 91 18.05 0.00 -9.76
C ARG A 91 19.58 0.11 -9.88
N ALA A 92 20.17 1.19 -9.38
CA ALA A 92 21.62 1.38 -9.35
C ALA A 92 22.32 0.29 -8.52
N TRP A 93 21.71 -0.10 -7.38
CA TRP A 93 22.23 -1.16 -6.52
C TRP A 93 22.14 -2.55 -7.15
N GLY A 94 21.03 -2.87 -7.80
CA GLY A 94 20.83 -4.16 -8.48
C GLY A 94 21.64 -4.30 -9.77
N GLY A 95 21.96 -3.17 -10.40
CA GLY A 95 22.63 -3.14 -11.70
C GLY A 95 21.86 -3.91 -12.78
N ALA A 96 22.54 -4.15 -13.93
CA ALA A 96 21.92 -4.85 -15.05
C ALA A 96 21.74 -6.37 -14.83
N LYS A 97 22.46 -6.95 -13.85
CA LYS A 97 22.49 -8.42 -13.65
C LYS A 97 21.42 -8.93 -12.66
N LEU A 98 20.97 -8.12 -11.71
CA LEU A 98 20.13 -8.57 -10.60
C LEU A 98 18.93 -7.62 -10.29
N PRO A 99 18.21 -7.07 -11.30
CA PRO A 99 17.14 -6.11 -11.05
C PRO A 99 15.98 -6.74 -10.25
N GLY A 100 15.55 -7.93 -10.59
CA GLY A 100 14.47 -8.64 -9.89
C GLY A 100 14.81 -8.91 -8.42
N ARG A 101 16.05 -9.34 -8.15
CA ARG A 101 16.52 -9.57 -6.78
C ARG A 101 16.56 -8.29 -5.95
N ALA A 102 16.99 -7.16 -6.55
CA ALA A 102 17.06 -5.89 -5.85
C ALA A 102 15.67 -5.38 -5.46
N PHE A 103 14.71 -5.43 -6.37
CA PHE A 103 13.32 -5.05 -6.09
C PHE A 103 12.60 -6.04 -5.17
N GLY A 104 12.89 -7.34 -5.27
CA GLY A 104 12.38 -8.36 -4.35
C GLY A 104 12.84 -8.13 -2.91
N ILE A 105 14.11 -7.81 -2.71
CA ILE A 105 14.67 -7.45 -1.39
C ILE A 105 14.07 -6.13 -0.89
N LEU A 106 13.90 -5.13 -1.77
CA LEU A 106 13.26 -3.88 -1.40
C LEU A 106 11.83 -4.10 -0.91
N ASP A 107 10.99 -4.82 -1.66
CA ASP A 107 9.57 -4.97 -1.31
C ASP A 107 9.36 -5.94 -0.14
N GLY A 108 10.12 -7.04 -0.10
CA GLY A 108 10.14 -7.95 1.04
C GLY A 108 10.66 -7.29 2.32
N GLY A 109 11.74 -6.52 2.22
CA GLY A 109 12.30 -5.75 3.34
C GLY A 109 11.34 -4.68 3.85
N ARG A 110 10.67 -3.95 2.96
CA ARG A 110 9.61 -2.99 3.34
C ARG A 110 8.47 -3.67 4.09
N GLY A 111 8.03 -4.83 3.60
CA GLY A 111 6.99 -5.61 4.26
C GLY A 111 7.41 -6.07 5.66
N LEU A 112 8.62 -6.61 5.79
CA LEU A 112 9.17 -7.07 7.06
C LEU A 112 9.32 -5.93 8.09
N VAL A 113 9.90 -4.80 7.67
CA VAL A 113 10.07 -3.62 8.54
C VAL A 113 8.71 -3.06 8.94
N ALA A 114 7.75 -2.96 8.01
CA ALA A 114 6.40 -2.49 8.33
C ALA A 114 5.71 -3.39 9.36
N ALA A 115 5.81 -4.73 9.20
CA ALA A 115 5.24 -5.68 10.13
C ALA A 115 5.90 -5.59 11.52
N ALA A 116 7.24 -5.51 11.58
CA ALA A 116 7.98 -5.39 12.83
C ALA A 116 7.64 -4.09 13.58
N ILE A 117 7.61 -2.97 12.87
CA ILE A 117 7.25 -1.67 13.45
C ILE A 117 5.78 -1.67 13.88
N GLY A 118 4.85 -2.23 13.08
CA GLY A 118 3.46 -2.36 13.44
C GLY A 118 3.26 -3.17 14.72
N THR A 119 3.94 -4.31 14.85
CA THR A 119 3.92 -5.11 16.08
C THR A 119 4.47 -4.34 17.29
N GLY A 120 5.58 -3.62 17.08
CA GLY A 120 6.16 -2.77 18.14
C GLY A 120 5.21 -1.64 18.56
N ALA A 121 4.47 -1.05 17.62
CA ALA A 121 3.49 -0.02 17.90
C ALA A 121 2.32 -0.53 18.74
N VAL A 122 1.78 -1.72 18.40
CA VAL A 122 0.72 -2.37 19.18
C VAL A 122 1.20 -2.71 20.58
N ALA A 123 2.40 -3.29 20.72
CA ALA A 123 2.98 -3.61 22.00
C ALA A 123 3.20 -2.35 22.86
N LEU A 124 3.71 -1.27 22.26
CA LEU A 124 3.92 0.00 22.96
C LEU A 124 2.57 0.62 23.37
N PHE A 125 1.58 0.62 22.50
CA PHE A 125 0.25 1.11 22.81
C PHE A 125 -0.37 0.32 23.97
N SER A 126 -0.30 -1.02 23.93
CA SER A 126 -0.76 -1.89 25.01
C SER A 126 -0.03 -1.62 26.33
N PHE A 127 1.29 -1.35 26.30
CA PHE A 127 2.09 -1.05 27.49
C PHE A 127 1.67 0.26 28.19
N PHE A 128 1.23 1.26 27.44
CA PHE A 128 0.77 2.55 27.99
C PHE A 128 -0.72 2.58 28.34
N MET A 129 -1.47 1.53 27.97
CA MET A 129 -2.87 1.40 28.35
C MET A 129 -3.00 0.83 29.76
N PRO A 130 -4.02 1.22 30.54
CA PRO A 130 -4.31 0.63 31.84
C PRO A 130 -4.70 -0.86 31.69
N ASP A 131 -4.52 -1.65 32.78
CA ASP A 131 -4.85 -3.08 32.81
C ASP A 131 -6.29 -3.39 32.37
N GLN A 132 -7.22 -2.45 32.62
CA GLN A 132 -8.60 -2.52 32.11
C GLN A 132 -8.74 -1.55 30.93
N ILE A 133 -8.43 -2.01 29.74
CA ILE A 133 -8.42 -1.21 28.48
C ILE A 133 -9.77 -0.51 28.25
N GLN A 134 -10.88 -1.19 28.56
CA GLN A 134 -12.24 -0.64 28.42
C GLN A 134 -12.53 0.53 29.37
N ALA A 135 -11.80 0.65 30.48
CA ALA A 135 -11.93 1.74 31.44
C ALA A 135 -11.00 2.93 31.15
N ALA A 136 -10.19 2.86 30.09
CA ALA A 136 -9.25 3.91 29.72
C ALA A 136 -9.99 5.21 29.35
N THR A 137 -9.53 6.33 29.95
CA THR A 137 -10.06 7.66 29.61
C THR A 137 -9.58 8.11 28.22
N PRO A 138 -10.31 9.04 27.56
CA PRO A 138 -9.87 9.62 26.30
C PRO A 138 -8.44 10.20 26.36
N ASP A 139 -8.06 10.84 27.44
CA ASP A 139 -6.72 11.40 27.63
C ASP A 139 -5.65 10.33 27.71
N GLN A 140 -5.91 9.22 28.40
CA GLN A 140 -4.98 8.07 28.47
C GLN A 140 -4.79 7.44 27.11
N ARG A 141 -5.84 7.30 26.30
CA ARG A 141 -5.78 6.80 24.90
C ARG A 141 -4.97 7.75 24.03
N ALA A 142 -5.20 9.06 24.16
CA ALA A 142 -4.47 10.08 23.39
C ALA A 142 -2.97 10.07 23.76
N ASP A 143 -2.62 9.92 25.04
CA ASP A 143 -1.23 9.87 25.47
C ASP A 143 -0.53 8.59 25.01
N ALA A 144 -1.18 7.43 25.11
CA ALA A 144 -0.64 6.18 24.58
C ALA A 144 -0.40 6.29 23.04
N PHE A 145 -1.35 6.86 22.33
CA PHE A 145 -1.23 7.08 20.89
C PHE A 145 -0.11 8.06 20.54
N ARG A 146 0.06 9.14 21.31
CA ARG A 146 1.15 10.11 21.17
C ARG A 146 2.54 9.46 21.31
N GLN A 147 2.71 8.53 22.26
CA GLN A 147 3.96 7.78 22.42
C GLN A 147 4.29 6.92 21.18
N VAL A 148 3.28 6.26 20.61
CA VAL A 148 3.42 5.51 19.37
C VAL A 148 3.86 6.43 18.23
N ILE A 149 3.24 7.61 18.07
CA ILE A 149 3.62 8.60 17.05
C ILE A 149 5.07 9.05 17.23
N PHE A 150 5.51 9.33 18.46
CA PHE A 150 6.90 9.72 18.71
C PHE A 150 7.88 8.61 18.37
N LEU A 151 7.55 7.35 18.69
CA LEU A 151 8.39 6.21 18.30
C LEU A 151 8.54 6.15 16.78
N PHE A 152 7.45 6.21 16.00
CA PHE A 152 7.50 6.19 14.54
C PHE A 152 8.28 7.38 13.96
N SER A 153 8.06 8.56 14.51
CA SER A 153 8.78 9.77 14.10
C SER A 153 10.28 9.63 14.36
N GLY A 154 10.65 9.12 15.53
CA GLY A 154 12.05 8.87 15.90
C GLY A 154 12.73 7.84 14.98
N ILE A 155 12.07 6.72 14.70
CA ILE A 155 12.57 5.68 13.78
C ILE A 155 12.73 6.26 12.38
N THR A 156 11.76 7.04 11.90
CA THR A 156 11.80 7.67 10.58
C THR A 156 12.95 8.68 10.48
N PHE A 157 13.19 9.46 11.54
CA PHE A 157 14.31 10.38 11.60
C PHE A 157 15.66 9.65 11.66
N ALA A 158 15.77 8.59 12.45
CA ALA A 158 16.96 7.73 12.47
C ALA A 158 17.24 7.11 11.09
N ALA A 159 16.20 6.69 10.37
CA ALA A 159 16.32 6.22 8.98
C ALA A 159 16.82 7.34 8.05
N ALA A 160 16.43 8.61 8.24
CA ALA A 160 16.96 9.73 7.48
C ALA A 160 18.47 9.88 7.66
N ILE A 161 18.93 9.79 8.90
CA ILE A 161 20.35 9.83 9.25
C ILE A 161 21.09 8.63 8.64
N PHE A 162 20.54 7.43 8.76
CA PHE A 162 21.13 6.23 8.17
C PHE A 162 21.27 6.35 6.64
N VAL A 163 20.23 6.79 5.94
CA VAL A 163 20.24 6.99 4.49
C VAL A 163 21.30 8.03 4.09
N TRP A 164 21.45 9.09 4.88
CA TRP A 164 22.46 10.13 4.63
C TRP A 164 23.88 9.59 4.68
N PHE A 165 24.20 8.63 5.51
CA PHE A 165 25.53 8.06 5.64
C PHE A 165 25.72 6.78 4.79
N ALA A 166 24.69 5.96 4.62
CA ALA A 166 24.78 4.69 3.93
C ALA A 166 24.76 4.80 2.40
N LEU A 167 24.05 5.79 1.83
CA LEU A 167 23.99 5.95 0.39
C LEU A 167 25.20 6.73 -0.16
N PRO A 168 25.73 6.30 -1.32
CA PRO A 168 26.85 6.98 -1.99
C PRO A 168 26.53 8.47 -2.29
N ARG A 169 27.56 9.30 -2.33
CA ARG A 169 27.43 10.73 -2.65
C ARG A 169 27.08 11.01 -4.10
N SER A 170 27.50 10.15 -5.01
CA SER A 170 27.21 10.24 -6.44
C SER A 170 26.54 8.95 -6.91
N THR A 171 25.35 9.04 -7.42
CA THR A 171 24.72 8.03 -8.27
C THR A 171 24.91 8.42 -9.74
N GLU A 172 26.08 8.92 -10.08
CA GLU A 172 26.54 8.98 -11.47
C GLU A 172 26.95 7.56 -11.86
N SER A 173 25.96 6.70 -12.05
CA SER A 173 26.17 5.42 -12.71
C SER A 173 26.31 5.70 -14.20
N SER A 174 27.49 5.39 -14.70
CA SER A 174 27.93 5.43 -16.09
C SER A 174 27.16 4.52 -17.05
N ASN A 175 25.92 4.20 -16.82
CA ASN A 175 25.06 3.37 -17.68
C ASN A 175 23.83 4.12 -18.20
N ASP A 176 24.04 5.33 -18.75
CA ASP A 176 23.02 6.07 -19.52
C ASP A 176 22.60 5.39 -20.84
N SER A 177 23.25 4.28 -21.21
CA SER A 177 22.91 3.54 -22.44
C SER A 177 21.58 2.77 -22.37
N LEU A 178 21.02 2.53 -21.19
CA LEU A 178 19.73 1.82 -21.03
C LEU A 178 18.52 2.75 -20.97
N ASN A 179 18.72 4.05 -20.83
CA ASN A 179 17.67 5.06 -20.68
C ASN A 179 17.60 6.03 -21.88
N LYS A 180 17.83 5.56 -23.10
CA LYS A 180 17.45 6.38 -24.25
C LYS A 180 15.92 6.47 -24.29
N TYR A 181 15.42 7.61 -23.78
CA TYR A 181 14.04 8.05 -23.99
C TYR A 181 13.82 8.14 -25.51
N GLU A 182 13.09 7.19 -26.06
CA GLU A 182 12.64 7.27 -27.45
C GLU A 182 11.40 8.16 -27.52
N PRO A 183 11.45 9.27 -28.28
CA PRO A 183 10.28 10.10 -28.51
C PRO A 183 9.17 9.24 -29.13
N GLY A 184 7.96 9.24 -28.54
CA GLY A 184 6.82 8.47 -29.03
C GLY A 184 6.47 7.21 -28.23
N GLY A 185 7.30 6.78 -27.27
CA GLY A 185 7.04 5.60 -26.43
C GLY A 185 5.71 5.68 -25.68
N VAL A 186 5.36 6.84 -25.12
CA VAL A 186 4.08 7.06 -24.42
C VAL A 186 2.90 6.80 -25.36
N GLY A 187 2.93 7.32 -26.61
CA GLY A 187 1.87 7.12 -27.60
C GLY A 187 1.71 5.65 -28.01
N ARG A 188 2.81 4.90 -28.08
CA ARG A 188 2.81 3.46 -28.38
C ARG A 188 2.17 2.69 -27.22
N VAL A 189 2.60 2.95 -25.98
CA VAL A 189 2.10 2.30 -24.77
C VAL A 189 0.61 2.55 -24.55
N LEU A 190 0.13 3.79 -24.77
CA LEU A 190 -1.30 4.13 -24.68
C LEU A 190 -2.18 3.33 -25.65
N ARG A 191 -1.63 2.81 -26.76
CA ARG A 191 -2.35 1.99 -27.73
C ARG A 191 -2.30 0.49 -27.42
N MET A 192 -1.55 0.07 -26.39
CA MET A 192 -1.41 -1.34 -26.03
C MET A 192 -2.56 -1.80 -25.12
N PRO A 193 -3.46 -2.71 -25.57
CA PRO A 193 -4.55 -3.20 -24.73
C PRO A 193 -4.04 -3.90 -23.46
N THR A 194 -2.88 -4.55 -23.52
CA THR A 194 -2.26 -5.25 -22.38
C THR A 194 -1.91 -4.30 -21.25
N VAL A 195 -1.50 -3.05 -21.55
CA VAL A 195 -1.19 -2.03 -20.55
C VAL A 195 -2.45 -1.57 -19.82
N TRP A 196 -3.56 -1.37 -20.51
CA TRP A 196 -4.83 -0.99 -19.91
C TRP A 196 -5.44 -2.10 -19.06
N LEU A 197 -5.39 -3.34 -19.54
CA LEU A 197 -5.84 -4.50 -18.76
C LEU A 197 -5.00 -4.66 -17.49
N GLN A 198 -3.68 -4.47 -17.59
CA GLN A 198 -2.81 -4.45 -16.43
C GLN A 198 -3.15 -3.31 -15.48
N ALA A 199 -3.40 -2.09 -15.97
CA ALA A 199 -3.81 -0.96 -15.15
C ALA A 199 -5.11 -1.26 -14.38
N ILE A 200 -6.11 -1.87 -15.02
CA ILE A 200 -7.34 -2.34 -14.35
C ILE A 200 -7.03 -3.36 -13.25
N VAL A 201 -6.17 -4.35 -13.54
CA VAL A 201 -5.75 -5.33 -12.52
C VAL A 201 -5.07 -4.64 -11.35
N VAL A 202 -4.23 -3.63 -11.59
CA VAL A 202 -3.56 -2.86 -10.53
C VAL A 202 -4.57 -2.07 -9.69
N VAL A 203 -5.55 -1.38 -10.33
CA VAL A 203 -6.64 -0.71 -9.59
C VAL A 203 -7.35 -1.70 -8.66
N CYS A 204 -7.78 -2.85 -9.19
CA CYS A 204 -8.51 -3.85 -8.42
C CYS A 204 -7.67 -4.44 -7.27
N ALA A 205 -6.40 -4.74 -7.53
CA ALA A 205 -5.45 -5.21 -6.52
C ALA A 205 -5.22 -4.15 -5.43
N TYR A 206 -5.16 -2.87 -5.83
CA TYR A 206 -4.93 -1.77 -4.91
C TYR A 206 -6.18 -1.43 -4.08
N VAL A 207 -7.38 -1.57 -4.65
CA VAL A 207 -8.65 -1.55 -3.91
C VAL A 207 -8.63 -2.63 -2.81
N GLY A 208 -8.22 -3.86 -3.13
CA GLY A 208 -8.05 -4.92 -2.14
C GLY A 208 -7.05 -4.55 -1.04
N TYR A 209 -5.92 -3.95 -1.41
CA TYR A 209 -4.93 -3.47 -0.44
C TYR A 209 -5.48 -2.41 0.50
N LYS A 210 -6.23 -1.43 -0.03
CA LYS A 210 -6.89 -0.39 0.80
C LYS A 210 -8.00 -0.98 1.67
N GLY A 211 -8.68 -2.02 1.20
CA GLY A 211 -9.69 -2.73 2.00
C GLY A 211 -9.14 -3.46 3.21
N LEU A 212 -7.83 -3.79 3.24
CA LEU A 212 -7.19 -4.36 4.43
C LEU A 212 -7.11 -3.35 5.59
N ASP A 213 -7.26 -2.05 5.34
CA ASP A 213 -7.30 -1.03 6.38
C ASP A 213 -8.56 -1.16 7.26
N ASP A 214 -9.64 -1.78 6.73
CA ASP A 214 -10.91 -1.99 7.45
C ASP A 214 -10.91 -3.20 8.40
N VAL A 215 -10.01 -4.16 8.24
CA VAL A 215 -10.08 -5.44 8.99
C VAL A 215 -9.95 -5.28 10.50
N SER A 216 -9.21 -4.27 10.98
CA SER A 216 -9.11 -3.97 12.40
C SER A 216 -10.41 -3.40 12.96
N LEU A 217 -11.06 -2.51 12.22
CA LEU A 217 -12.35 -1.94 12.60
C LEU A 217 -13.44 -3.01 12.58
N TYR A 218 -13.46 -3.86 11.55
CA TYR A 218 -14.35 -5.02 11.47
C TYR A 218 -14.22 -5.96 12.68
N ALA A 219 -12.98 -6.27 13.09
CA ALA A 219 -12.74 -7.12 14.24
C ALA A 219 -13.25 -6.48 15.54
N HIS A 220 -13.15 -5.16 15.66
CA HIS A 220 -13.65 -4.42 16.81
C HIS A 220 -15.18 -4.36 16.84
N GLU A 221 -15.81 -3.95 15.73
CA GLU A 221 -17.26 -3.66 15.66
C GLU A 221 -18.12 -4.93 15.51
N VAL A 222 -17.61 -5.97 14.84
CA VAL A 222 -18.40 -7.17 14.50
C VAL A 222 -18.03 -8.38 15.35
N LEU A 223 -16.73 -8.56 15.65
CA LEU A 223 -16.27 -9.69 16.46
C LEU A 223 -16.10 -9.33 17.95
N GLU A 224 -16.40 -8.09 18.32
CA GLU A 224 -16.31 -7.58 19.70
C GLU A 224 -14.91 -7.69 20.31
N PHE A 225 -13.86 -7.60 19.46
CA PHE A 225 -12.48 -7.57 19.94
C PHE A 225 -12.18 -6.25 20.66
N ASP A 226 -11.37 -6.30 21.70
CA ASP A 226 -10.84 -5.07 22.29
C ASP A 226 -9.89 -4.34 21.34
N GLU A 227 -9.54 -3.09 21.67
CA GLU A 227 -8.74 -2.22 20.80
C GLU A 227 -7.35 -2.81 20.49
N VAL A 228 -6.73 -3.50 21.44
CA VAL A 228 -5.40 -4.13 21.27
C VAL A 228 -5.52 -5.38 20.39
N GLN A 229 -6.55 -6.20 20.63
CA GLN A 229 -6.84 -7.37 19.81
C GLN A 229 -7.16 -6.97 18.36
N ALA A 230 -8.00 -5.95 18.18
CA ALA A 230 -8.36 -5.43 16.85
C ALA A 230 -7.13 -4.86 16.11
N ALA A 231 -6.27 -4.10 16.78
CA ALA A 231 -5.01 -3.61 16.21
C ALA A 231 -4.06 -4.76 15.83
N SER A 232 -4.06 -5.84 16.62
CA SER A 232 -3.26 -7.04 16.32
C SER A 232 -3.71 -7.76 15.06
N VAL A 233 -5.01 -7.72 14.73
CA VAL A 233 -5.56 -8.26 13.46
C VAL A 233 -4.94 -7.57 12.25
N GLY A 234 -4.88 -6.23 12.25
CA GLY A 234 -4.24 -5.45 11.20
C GLY A 234 -2.74 -5.76 11.07
N THR A 235 -2.06 -5.87 12.22
CA THR A 235 -0.63 -6.22 12.27
C THR A 235 -0.36 -7.61 11.73
N LEU A 236 -1.20 -8.61 12.05
CA LEU A 236 -1.10 -9.96 11.50
C LEU A 236 -1.19 -9.94 9.97
N SER A 237 -2.12 -9.18 9.41
CA SER A 237 -2.23 -9.00 7.96
C SER A 237 -0.91 -8.50 7.35
N MET A 238 -0.22 -7.56 8.00
CA MET A 238 1.07 -7.05 7.53
C MET A 238 2.18 -8.10 7.53
N TRP A 239 2.18 -9.04 8.51
CA TRP A 239 3.14 -10.14 8.55
C TRP A 239 2.96 -11.15 7.42
N VAL A 240 1.77 -11.28 6.87
CA VAL A 240 1.51 -12.12 5.69
C VAL A 240 2.26 -11.62 4.46
N ARG A 241 2.45 -10.30 4.34
CA ARG A 241 3.00 -9.64 3.14
C ARG A 241 4.34 -10.19 2.65
N PRO A 242 5.43 -10.25 3.45
CA PRO A 242 6.73 -10.69 2.96
C PRO A 242 6.69 -12.14 2.45
N PHE A 243 5.98 -13.01 3.15
CA PHE A 243 5.88 -14.41 2.77
C PHE A 243 5.02 -14.60 1.51
N ALA A 244 3.88 -13.93 1.43
CA ALA A 244 2.97 -14.01 0.29
C ALA A 244 3.61 -13.47 -1.00
N ALA A 245 4.31 -12.33 -0.92
CA ALA A 245 4.97 -11.73 -2.09
C ALA A 245 6.10 -12.62 -2.63
N ILE A 246 6.93 -13.18 -1.74
CA ILE A 246 8.01 -14.09 -2.13
C ILE A 246 7.44 -15.39 -2.73
N ALA A 247 6.49 -16.01 -2.04
CA ALA A 247 5.86 -17.26 -2.51
C ALA A 247 5.17 -17.06 -3.86
N ALA A 248 4.45 -15.96 -4.03
CA ALA A 248 3.79 -15.64 -5.29
C ALA A 248 4.79 -15.45 -6.45
N GLY A 249 5.92 -14.78 -6.19
CA GLY A 249 6.99 -14.63 -7.18
C GLY A 249 7.55 -15.98 -7.63
N LEU A 250 7.91 -16.85 -6.68
CA LEU A 250 8.42 -18.20 -6.97
C LEU A 250 7.40 -19.08 -7.70
N LEU A 251 6.14 -19.02 -7.30
CA LEU A 251 5.06 -19.76 -7.96
C LEU A 251 4.77 -19.20 -9.37
N ALA A 252 4.90 -17.89 -9.55
CA ALA A 252 4.69 -17.25 -10.86
C ALA A 252 5.78 -17.65 -11.87
N ASP A 253 7.02 -17.85 -11.43
CA ASP A 253 8.09 -18.36 -12.28
C ASP A 253 7.78 -19.77 -12.81
N ARG A 254 7.11 -20.60 -11.98
CA ARG A 254 6.74 -21.97 -12.35
C ARG A 254 5.44 -22.08 -13.14
N PHE A 255 4.40 -21.34 -12.73
CA PHE A 255 3.04 -21.48 -13.27
C PHE A 255 2.62 -20.38 -14.23
N GLY A 256 3.42 -19.31 -14.33
CA GLY A 256 3.16 -18.12 -15.13
C GLY A 256 2.43 -17.02 -14.37
N VAL A 257 2.91 -15.77 -14.57
CA VAL A 257 2.43 -14.57 -13.85
C VAL A 257 0.91 -14.38 -14.01
N ALA A 258 0.37 -14.49 -15.23
CA ALA A 258 -1.06 -14.27 -15.47
C ALA A 258 -1.96 -15.27 -14.72
N ARG A 259 -1.55 -16.55 -14.64
CA ARG A 259 -2.32 -17.58 -13.90
C ARG A 259 -2.29 -17.32 -12.40
N MET A 260 -1.13 -16.96 -11.86
CA MET A 260 -1.01 -16.62 -10.44
C MET A 260 -1.78 -15.37 -10.09
N THR A 261 -1.80 -14.36 -10.97
CA THR A 261 -2.64 -13.16 -10.81
C THR A 261 -4.13 -13.52 -10.78
N MET A 262 -4.60 -14.39 -11.71
CA MET A 262 -5.99 -14.87 -11.72
C MET A 262 -6.35 -15.63 -10.43
N LEU A 263 -5.48 -16.53 -9.96
CA LEU A 263 -5.69 -17.28 -8.72
C LEU A 263 -5.77 -16.33 -7.51
N SER A 264 -4.88 -15.37 -7.43
CA SER A 264 -4.87 -14.38 -6.34
C SER A 264 -6.14 -13.51 -6.35
N LEU A 265 -6.61 -13.07 -7.54
CA LEU A 265 -7.88 -12.33 -7.67
C LEU A 265 -9.08 -13.19 -7.27
N LEU A 266 -9.07 -14.47 -7.60
CA LEU A 266 -10.13 -15.41 -7.21
C LEU A 266 -10.19 -15.59 -5.68
N VAL A 267 -9.04 -15.84 -5.04
CA VAL A 267 -8.97 -16.01 -3.58
C VAL A 267 -9.36 -14.71 -2.86
N PHE A 268 -8.87 -13.56 -3.34
CA PHE A 268 -9.26 -12.25 -2.83
C PHE A 268 -10.77 -12.01 -2.96
N GLY A 269 -11.36 -12.35 -4.12
CA GLY A 269 -12.80 -12.19 -4.37
C GLY A 269 -13.65 -13.09 -3.47
N ILE A 270 -13.27 -14.38 -3.30
CA ILE A 270 -13.98 -15.31 -2.42
C ILE A 270 -13.89 -14.85 -0.96
N GLY A 271 -12.69 -14.49 -0.48
CA GLY A 271 -12.52 -14.02 0.90
C GLY A 271 -13.34 -12.75 1.19
N SER A 272 -13.33 -11.78 0.26
CA SER A 272 -14.16 -10.58 0.38
C SER A 272 -15.66 -10.90 0.33
N ALA A 273 -16.10 -11.82 -0.52
CA ALA A 273 -17.51 -12.25 -0.60
C ALA A 273 -17.98 -12.92 0.70
N VAL A 274 -17.13 -13.72 1.34
CA VAL A 274 -17.45 -14.36 2.65
C VAL A 274 -17.74 -13.30 3.72
N VAL A 275 -16.95 -12.24 3.78
CA VAL A 275 -17.20 -11.12 4.70
C VAL A 275 -18.47 -10.36 4.30
N ALA A 276 -18.65 -10.07 2.99
CA ALA A 276 -19.79 -9.32 2.46
C ALA A 276 -21.15 -9.97 2.75
N VAL A 277 -21.23 -11.29 2.81
CA VAL A 277 -22.49 -11.99 3.15
C VAL A 277 -22.72 -12.14 4.66
N GLY A 278 -21.85 -11.57 5.51
CA GLY A 278 -22.05 -11.53 6.96
C GLY A 278 -22.05 -12.91 7.62
N VAL A 279 -21.10 -13.78 7.23
CA VAL A 279 -21.01 -15.14 7.79
C VAL A 279 -20.45 -15.14 9.21
N PHE A 280 -19.58 -14.16 9.53
CA PHE A 280 -18.87 -14.16 10.80
C PHE A 280 -19.76 -13.76 11.97
N ARG A 281 -19.54 -14.42 13.10
CA ARG A 281 -20.20 -14.14 14.39
C ARG A 281 -19.14 -14.17 15.50
N PRO A 282 -19.37 -13.52 16.63
CA PRO A 282 -18.52 -13.67 17.81
C PRO A 282 -18.28 -15.17 18.11
N GLY A 283 -17.01 -15.54 18.33
CA GLY A 283 -16.60 -16.93 18.52
C GLY A 283 -16.13 -17.67 17.27
N MET A 284 -16.35 -17.16 16.04
CA MET A 284 -15.84 -17.78 14.81
C MET A 284 -14.39 -17.36 14.48
N THR A 285 -13.59 -17.17 15.49
CA THR A 285 -12.22 -16.58 15.41
C THR A 285 -11.31 -17.32 14.43
N VAL A 286 -11.29 -18.66 14.48
CA VAL A 286 -10.41 -19.46 13.61
C VAL A 286 -10.78 -19.29 12.13
N PHE A 287 -12.08 -19.33 11.81
CA PHE A 287 -12.54 -19.17 10.44
C PHE A 287 -12.28 -17.74 9.92
N PHE A 288 -12.46 -16.73 10.78
CA PHE A 288 -12.12 -15.35 10.45
C PHE A 288 -10.64 -15.19 10.14
N PHE A 289 -9.74 -15.69 11.02
CA PHE A 289 -8.30 -15.57 10.78
C PHE A 289 -7.85 -16.37 9.55
N ALA A 290 -8.41 -17.53 9.28
CA ALA A 290 -8.11 -18.27 8.06
C ALA A 290 -8.50 -17.48 6.79
N THR A 291 -9.68 -16.85 6.79
CA THR A 291 -10.15 -16.01 5.70
C THR A 291 -9.29 -14.75 5.55
N LEU A 292 -8.96 -14.09 6.66
CA LEU A 292 -8.10 -12.91 6.68
C LEU A 292 -6.71 -13.22 6.10
N ILE A 293 -6.07 -14.29 6.57
CA ILE A 293 -4.73 -14.68 6.11
C ILE A 293 -4.77 -15.01 4.61
N ALA A 294 -5.75 -15.79 4.15
CA ALA A 294 -5.89 -16.15 2.74
C ALA A 294 -6.13 -14.91 1.86
N THR A 295 -7.02 -14.01 2.27
CA THR A 295 -7.34 -12.78 1.55
C THR A 295 -6.14 -11.82 1.52
N SER A 296 -5.49 -11.61 2.67
CA SER A 296 -4.28 -10.78 2.76
C SER A 296 -3.15 -11.35 1.90
N ALA A 297 -2.92 -12.66 1.94
CA ALA A 297 -1.91 -13.32 1.11
C ALA A 297 -2.20 -13.11 -0.38
N ALA A 298 -3.46 -13.23 -0.81
CA ALA A 298 -3.86 -13.00 -2.19
C ALA A 298 -3.63 -11.53 -2.62
N VAL A 299 -3.99 -10.56 -1.77
CA VAL A 299 -3.77 -9.13 -2.03
C VAL A 299 -2.28 -8.79 -2.12
N PHE A 300 -1.45 -9.31 -1.21
CA PHE A 300 -0.01 -9.06 -1.25
C PHE A 300 0.69 -9.82 -2.38
N ALA A 301 0.20 -11.00 -2.75
CA ALA A 301 0.64 -11.70 -3.97
C ALA A 301 0.39 -10.84 -5.21
N LEU A 302 -0.80 -10.26 -5.36
CA LEU A 302 -1.12 -9.34 -6.46
C LEU A 302 -0.14 -8.17 -6.51
N ARG A 303 0.20 -7.56 -5.38
CA ARG A 303 1.16 -6.45 -5.31
C ARG A 303 2.56 -6.83 -5.81
N GLY A 304 3.00 -8.05 -5.57
CA GLY A 304 4.25 -8.57 -6.10
C GLY A 304 4.20 -8.91 -7.59
N LEU A 305 3.03 -9.31 -8.09
CA LEU A 305 2.86 -9.85 -9.44
C LEU A 305 2.48 -8.83 -10.50
N TYR A 306 1.75 -7.75 -10.15
CA TYR A 306 1.15 -6.90 -11.16
C TYR A 306 2.17 -6.14 -12.03
N TYR A 307 3.36 -5.82 -11.55
CA TYR A 307 4.42 -5.27 -12.39
C TYR A 307 5.14 -6.34 -13.23
N ALA A 308 5.20 -7.58 -12.76
CA ALA A 308 5.73 -8.68 -13.56
C ALA A 308 4.86 -8.98 -14.81
N MET A 309 3.60 -8.57 -14.82
CA MET A 309 2.72 -8.66 -15.99
C MET A 309 3.24 -7.86 -17.20
N MET A 310 4.05 -6.81 -17.00
CA MET A 310 4.60 -6.00 -18.09
C MET A 310 5.47 -6.81 -19.05
N GLU A 311 6.29 -7.70 -18.50
CA GLU A 311 7.13 -8.59 -19.29
C GLU A 311 6.27 -9.55 -20.11
N SER A 312 5.28 -10.18 -19.48
CA SER A 312 4.33 -11.06 -20.16
C SER A 312 3.48 -10.31 -21.19
N GLY A 313 3.17 -9.02 -20.96
CA GLY A 313 2.38 -8.17 -21.85
C GLY A 313 3.11 -7.67 -23.11
N ARG A 314 4.34 -8.15 -23.34
CA ARG A 314 5.20 -7.78 -24.48
C ARG A 314 5.44 -6.27 -24.59
N VAL A 315 5.51 -5.56 -23.46
CA VAL A 315 5.90 -4.15 -23.44
C VAL A 315 7.37 -4.05 -23.84
N PRO A 316 7.72 -3.27 -24.91
CA PRO A 316 9.10 -3.11 -25.31
C PRO A 316 9.95 -2.57 -24.17
N PHE A 317 11.18 -3.06 -24.03
CA PHE A 317 12.05 -2.68 -22.92
C PHE A 317 12.28 -1.16 -22.85
N GLY A 318 12.44 -0.50 -24.01
CA GLY A 318 12.60 0.96 -24.09
C GLY A 318 11.36 1.76 -23.66
N ASP A 319 10.18 1.14 -23.63
CA ASP A 319 8.90 1.76 -23.27
C ASP A 319 8.48 1.45 -21.82
N THR A 320 9.30 0.69 -21.07
CA THR A 320 8.97 0.23 -19.70
C THR A 320 8.66 1.40 -18.76
N GLY A 321 9.44 2.47 -18.80
CA GLY A 321 9.21 3.65 -17.96
C GLY A 321 7.85 4.31 -18.23
N SER A 322 7.50 4.48 -19.51
CA SER A 322 6.20 5.01 -19.95
C SER A 322 5.05 4.11 -19.49
N ALA A 323 5.20 2.79 -19.63
CA ALA A 323 4.19 1.82 -19.20
C ALA A 323 3.99 1.84 -17.68
N VAL A 324 5.09 1.83 -16.91
CA VAL A 324 5.06 1.98 -15.44
C VAL A 324 4.36 3.26 -15.04
N GLY A 325 4.68 4.39 -15.68
CA GLY A 325 4.05 5.68 -15.40
C GLY A 325 2.53 5.64 -15.58
N ILE A 326 2.06 5.16 -16.75
CA ILE A 326 0.63 5.08 -17.06
C ILE A 326 -0.09 4.12 -16.10
N VAL A 327 0.46 2.91 -15.92
CA VAL A 327 -0.11 1.90 -15.04
C VAL A 327 -0.15 2.39 -13.58
N SER A 328 0.86 3.14 -13.13
CA SER A 328 0.90 3.68 -11.76
C SER A 328 -0.10 4.81 -11.54
N VAL A 329 -0.18 5.76 -12.47
CA VAL A 329 -1.15 6.87 -12.37
C VAL A 329 -2.59 6.35 -12.31
N VAL A 330 -2.93 5.38 -13.15
CA VAL A 330 -4.26 4.76 -13.15
C VAL A 330 -4.41 3.81 -11.98
N GLY A 331 -3.42 2.95 -11.75
CA GLY A 331 -3.48 1.86 -10.78
C GLY A 331 -3.57 2.31 -9.32
N TYR A 332 -3.03 3.49 -8.98
CA TYR A 332 -3.06 4.04 -7.63
C TYR A 332 -4.18 5.05 -7.38
N THR A 333 -5.11 5.21 -8.34
CA THR A 333 -6.33 6.02 -8.14
C THR A 333 -7.16 5.63 -6.90
N PRO A 334 -7.16 4.36 -6.40
CA PRO A 334 -7.84 4.04 -5.15
C PRO A 334 -7.34 4.83 -3.93
N ASP A 335 -6.12 5.37 -3.92
CA ASP A 335 -5.68 6.31 -2.86
C ASP A 335 -6.56 7.57 -2.76
N VAL A 336 -7.21 7.94 -3.86
CA VAL A 336 -8.09 9.12 -3.91
C VAL A 336 -9.50 8.77 -3.45
N PHE A 337 -10.08 7.66 -3.91
CA PHE A 337 -11.51 7.40 -3.74
C PHE A 337 -11.85 6.35 -2.68
N MET A 338 -10.95 5.40 -2.36
CA MET A 338 -11.29 4.31 -1.44
C MET A 338 -11.53 4.78 -0.01
N GLY A 339 -10.72 5.72 0.48
CA GLY A 339 -10.93 6.29 1.81
C GLY A 339 -12.31 6.92 1.98
N PRO A 340 -12.71 7.90 1.14
CA PRO A 340 -14.06 8.46 1.19
C PRO A 340 -15.17 7.44 0.97
N LEU A 341 -14.99 6.49 0.04
CA LEU A 341 -16.00 5.45 -0.23
C LEU A 341 -16.26 4.58 0.99
N MET A 342 -15.19 4.06 1.60
CA MET A 342 -15.29 3.25 2.83
C MET A 342 -15.91 4.07 3.96
N GLY A 343 -15.46 5.32 4.14
CA GLY A 343 -16.02 6.22 5.16
C GLY A 343 -17.51 6.47 4.99
N ILE A 344 -18.00 6.73 3.76
CA ILE A 344 -19.43 6.90 3.48
C ILE A 344 -20.22 5.64 3.81
N LEU A 345 -19.70 4.46 3.45
CA LEU A 345 -20.38 3.20 3.69
C LEU A 345 -20.47 2.88 5.19
N LEU A 346 -19.38 3.09 5.93
CA LEU A 346 -19.32 2.80 7.36
C LEU A 346 -20.13 3.81 8.19
N ASP A 347 -20.08 5.11 7.86
CA ASP A 347 -20.82 6.14 8.59
C ASP A 347 -22.34 6.05 8.33
N ARG A 348 -22.75 5.68 7.09
CA ARG A 348 -24.17 5.58 6.70
C ARG A 348 -24.84 4.30 7.23
N TRP A 349 -24.11 3.22 7.35
CA TRP A 349 -24.58 1.93 7.84
C TRP A 349 -23.63 1.40 8.93
N PRO A 350 -23.70 1.96 10.15
CA PRO A 350 -22.80 1.55 11.24
C PRO A 350 -22.88 0.06 11.58
N GLY A 351 -21.78 -0.50 12.02
CA GLY A 351 -21.66 -1.89 12.41
C GLY A 351 -21.55 -2.85 11.22
N GLU A 352 -22.02 -4.09 11.39
CA GLU A 352 -21.80 -5.21 10.44
C GLU A 352 -22.18 -4.86 9.00
N LEU A 353 -23.28 -4.13 8.79
CA LEU A 353 -23.81 -3.84 7.46
C LEU A 353 -22.90 -2.92 6.63
N GLY A 354 -22.28 -1.93 7.24
CA GLY A 354 -21.32 -1.05 6.57
C GLY A 354 -20.10 -1.83 6.06
N HIS A 355 -19.57 -2.71 6.89
CA HIS A 355 -18.48 -3.60 6.51
C HIS A 355 -18.89 -4.57 5.40
N GLN A 356 -20.10 -5.12 5.44
CA GLN A 356 -20.63 -5.97 4.37
C GLN A 356 -20.62 -5.22 3.02
N TYR A 357 -21.04 -3.95 3.00
CA TYR A 357 -21.00 -3.14 1.77
C TYR A 357 -19.57 -2.83 1.32
N VAL A 358 -18.66 -2.52 2.24
CA VAL A 358 -17.23 -2.34 1.91
C VAL A 358 -16.70 -3.60 1.24
N PHE A 359 -16.88 -4.76 1.86
CA PHE A 359 -16.37 -6.02 1.31
C PHE A 359 -17.11 -6.47 0.05
N ALA A 360 -18.37 -6.08 -0.17
CA ALA A 360 -19.07 -6.27 -1.44
C ALA A 360 -18.42 -5.48 -2.59
N VAL A 361 -17.98 -4.23 -2.33
CA VAL A 361 -17.19 -3.45 -3.30
C VAL A 361 -15.86 -4.14 -3.60
N LEU A 362 -15.17 -4.66 -2.58
CA LEU A 362 -13.92 -5.39 -2.76
C LEU A 362 -14.12 -6.64 -3.61
N ALA A 363 -15.15 -7.43 -3.34
CA ALA A 363 -15.50 -8.62 -4.12
C ALA A 363 -15.84 -8.27 -5.58
N PHE A 364 -16.60 -7.21 -5.80
CA PHE A 364 -16.90 -6.71 -7.15
C PHE A 364 -15.62 -6.30 -7.89
N CYS A 365 -14.73 -5.54 -7.27
CA CYS A 365 -13.46 -5.15 -7.87
C CYS A 365 -12.59 -6.38 -8.18
N ALA A 366 -12.57 -7.39 -7.30
CA ALA A 366 -11.86 -8.64 -7.55
C ALA A 366 -12.39 -9.37 -8.81
N MET A 367 -13.70 -9.39 -9.03
CA MET A 367 -14.32 -9.96 -10.24
C MET A 367 -13.93 -9.19 -11.50
N VAL A 368 -13.95 -7.85 -11.44
CA VAL A 368 -13.51 -6.99 -12.55
C VAL A 368 -12.03 -7.25 -12.87
N GLY A 369 -11.17 -7.29 -11.86
CA GLY A 369 -9.75 -7.61 -12.01
C GLY A 369 -9.52 -9.00 -12.59
N LEU A 370 -10.29 -10.00 -12.14
CA LEU A 370 -10.23 -11.36 -12.66
C LEU A 370 -10.61 -11.41 -14.15
N ALA A 371 -11.69 -10.74 -14.55
CA ALA A 371 -12.09 -10.64 -15.94
C ALA A 371 -11.00 -9.97 -16.80
N ALA A 372 -10.41 -8.86 -16.32
CA ALA A 372 -9.30 -8.19 -16.98
C ALA A 372 -8.06 -9.10 -17.11
N SER A 373 -7.73 -9.85 -16.05
CA SER A 373 -6.59 -10.78 -16.05
C SER A 373 -6.81 -11.97 -17.00
N ILE A 374 -8.03 -12.51 -17.12
CA ILE A 374 -8.40 -13.53 -18.09
C ILE A 374 -8.25 -13.00 -19.51
N GLN A 375 -8.73 -11.77 -19.77
CA GLN A 375 -8.60 -11.15 -21.09
C GLN A 375 -7.13 -10.87 -21.44
N PHE A 376 -6.33 -10.38 -20.49
CA PHE A 376 -4.89 -10.22 -20.62
C PHE A 376 -4.22 -11.55 -21.03
N TRP A 377 -4.51 -12.62 -20.29
CA TRP A 377 -3.96 -13.94 -20.57
C TRP A 377 -4.35 -14.46 -21.96
N ARG A 378 -5.60 -14.22 -22.43
CA ARG A 378 -6.05 -14.59 -23.78
C ARG A 378 -5.28 -13.85 -24.87
N ILE A 379 -4.99 -12.56 -24.69
CA ILE A 379 -4.24 -11.75 -25.65
C ILE A 379 -2.78 -12.24 -25.73
N VAL A 380 -2.15 -12.44 -24.58
CA VAL A 380 -0.74 -12.87 -24.50
C VAL A 380 -0.51 -14.27 -25.10
N ARG A 381 -1.52 -15.14 -25.04
CA ARG A 381 -1.44 -16.51 -25.59
C ARG A 381 -1.74 -16.63 -27.09
N ARG A 382 -2.31 -15.62 -27.72
CA ARG A 382 -2.52 -15.67 -29.17
C ARG A 382 -1.15 -15.66 -29.85
N PRO A 383 -0.80 -16.70 -30.63
CA PRO A 383 0.32 -16.57 -31.56
C PRO A 383 -0.03 -15.45 -32.53
N ASP A 384 0.95 -14.60 -32.87
CA ASP A 384 0.85 -13.61 -33.93
C ASP A 384 0.63 -14.29 -35.30
#